data_505f6f2ad500e16d2286093a5d96519f
#
_entry.id   505f6f2ad500e16d2286093a5d96519f
#
_cell.length_a   1.000
_cell.length_b   1.000
_cell.length_c   1.000
_cell.angle_alpha   90.00
_cell.angle_beta   90.00
_cell.angle_gamma   90.00
#
_symmetry.space_group_name_H-M   'P 1'
#
loop_
_entity.id
_entity.type
_entity.pdbx_description
1 polymer ?
#
loop_
_entity_poly.entity_id
_entity_poly.type
_entity_poly.pdbx_seq_one_letter_code
_entity_poly.pdbx_strand_id
1 'polypeptide(L)'
;MKEGAHVTLMPTRREGGRAEILDAAAGFIAKNGFHGMSMRDLAKATGKALASLYNYFESKDDLLFAMQSGSFHQLIESAERALEGAPDPSAKLYAFIATHVRYVGEHTDIMRVLVQEASTLSPAHRRQVRDLKTRYFDVARRVVEEVLVSGADGSGAGADARVDPIEVERATYSIFGMLNWVYGWYQPGRHGTAFAVARTIHRLALSGLVARSPARLDLLQIERRISREPMPSLSRICADEGNR
;
A
#
# COMPACT_ATOMS: atom_id res chain seq x y z
N MET A 1 -24.53 29.64 10.42
CA MET A 1 -23.21 29.09 10.16
C MET A 1 -22.53 28.86 11.48
N LYS A 2 -22.44 27.63 11.95
CA LYS A 2 -21.64 27.23 13.11
C LYS A 2 -20.53 26.32 12.60
N GLU A 3 -19.31 26.87 12.57
CA GLU A 3 -18.10 26.09 12.36
C GLU A 3 -17.96 25.08 13.50
N GLY A 4 -18.06 23.81 13.15
CA GLY A 4 -17.73 22.71 14.05
C GLY A 4 -16.21 22.66 14.20
N ALA A 5 -15.68 23.19 15.28
CA ALA A 5 -14.29 23.04 15.67
C ALA A 5 -14.00 21.54 15.85
N HIS A 6 -13.19 20.97 14.95
CA HIS A 6 -12.64 19.64 15.08
C HIS A 6 -11.65 19.67 16.25
N VAL A 7 -12.11 19.26 17.42
CA VAL A 7 -11.24 19.08 18.59
C VAL A 7 -10.36 17.88 18.33
N THR A 8 -9.13 18.12 17.88
CA THR A 8 -8.08 17.10 17.86
C THR A 8 -7.74 16.79 19.32
N LEU A 9 -8.31 15.72 19.85
CA LEU A 9 -7.96 15.21 21.16
C LEU A 9 -6.48 14.82 21.16
N MET A 10 -5.70 15.44 22.05
CA MET A 10 -4.31 15.04 22.26
C MET A 10 -4.28 13.58 22.72
N PRO A 11 -3.38 12.74 22.15
CA PRO A 11 -3.27 11.35 22.54
C PRO A 11 -2.97 11.22 24.02
N THR A 12 -3.59 10.28 24.68
CA THR A 12 -3.30 9.97 26.08
C THR A 12 -1.83 9.57 26.24
N ARG A 13 -1.26 9.76 27.44
CA ARG A 13 0.13 9.34 27.74
C ARG A 13 0.39 7.87 27.39
N ARG A 14 -0.62 7.02 27.49
CA ARG A 14 -0.52 5.59 27.13
C ARG A 14 -0.50 5.39 25.61
N GLU A 15 -1.32 6.10 24.86
CA GLU A 15 -1.33 6.05 23.40
C GLU A 15 -0.03 6.58 22.79
N GLY A 16 0.50 7.70 23.31
CA GLY A 16 1.80 8.23 22.91
C GLY A 16 2.95 7.24 23.16
N GLY A 17 2.95 6.59 24.33
CA GLY A 17 3.94 5.57 24.66
C GLY A 17 3.84 4.32 23.77
N ARG A 18 2.62 3.95 23.35
CA ARG A 18 2.39 2.82 22.42
C ARG A 18 2.88 3.14 21.00
N ALA A 19 2.61 4.33 20.51
CA ALA A 19 3.07 4.79 19.20
C ALA A 19 4.62 4.83 19.12
N GLU A 20 5.27 5.40 20.12
CA GLU A 20 6.74 5.44 20.22
C GLU A 20 7.38 4.03 20.16
N ILE A 21 6.77 3.06 20.84
CA ILE A 21 7.26 1.67 20.79
C ILE A 21 7.09 1.06 19.39
N LEU A 22 5.95 1.32 18.72
CA LEU A 22 5.68 0.83 17.38
C LEU A 22 6.65 1.43 16.35
N ASP A 23 6.94 2.72 16.43
CA ASP A 23 7.89 3.40 15.53
C ASP A 23 9.32 2.88 15.71
N ALA A 24 9.76 2.72 16.96
CA ALA A 24 11.07 2.12 17.26
C ALA A 24 11.16 0.68 16.75
N ALA A 25 10.10 -0.10 16.92
CA ALA A 25 10.04 -1.48 16.44
C ALA A 25 10.07 -1.53 14.90
N ALA A 26 9.33 -0.65 14.23
CA ALA A 26 9.32 -0.56 12.77
C ALA A 26 10.73 -0.31 12.22
N GLY A 27 11.45 0.67 12.75
CA GLY A 27 12.82 0.96 12.35
C GLY A 27 13.78 -0.20 12.59
N PHE A 28 13.58 -0.95 13.68
CA PHE A 28 14.42 -2.13 13.99
C PHE A 28 14.12 -3.30 13.05
N ILE A 29 12.85 -3.62 12.85
CA ILE A 29 12.39 -4.70 11.97
C ILE A 29 12.77 -4.42 10.52
N ALA A 30 12.61 -3.17 10.06
CA ALA A 30 12.96 -2.76 8.70
C ALA A 30 14.45 -2.98 8.36
N LYS A 31 15.32 -2.94 9.37
CA LYS A 31 16.78 -3.12 9.21
C LYS A 31 17.23 -4.58 9.39
N ASN A 32 16.63 -5.29 10.33
CA ASN A 32 17.15 -6.58 10.81
C ASN A 32 16.18 -7.74 10.60
N GLY A 33 14.99 -7.48 10.04
CA GLY A 33 13.89 -8.41 9.96
C GLY A 33 13.22 -8.66 11.32
N PHE A 34 12.00 -9.20 11.28
CA PHE A 34 11.24 -9.47 12.50
C PHE A 34 11.97 -10.43 13.44
N HIS A 35 12.55 -11.51 12.91
CA HIS A 35 13.23 -12.50 13.75
C HIS A 35 14.50 -11.96 14.42
N GLY A 36 15.17 -10.98 13.81
CA GLY A 36 16.37 -10.34 14.35
C GLY A 36 16.11 -9.38 15.52
N MET A 37 14.85 -9.00 15.80
CA MET A 37 14.50 -8.14 16.92
C MET A 37 14.09 -8.96 18.15
N SER A 38 14.53 -8.57 19.33
CA SER A 38 13.98 -9.04 20.61
C SER A 38 13.28 -7.92 21.38
N MET A 39 12.38 -8.29 22.31
CA MET A 39 11.74 -7.30 23.21
C MET A 39 12.75 -6.60 24.10
N ARG A 40 13.90 -7.25 24.40
CA ARG A 40 15.00 -6.63 25.16
C ARG A 40 15.71 -5.54 24.35
N ASP A 41 15.93 -5.78 23.05
CA ASP A 41 16.55 -4.78 22.16
C ASP A 41 15.63 -3.57 22.00
N LEU A 42 14.34 -3.82 21.88
CA LEU A 42 13.33 -2.76 21.81
C LEU A 42 13.25 -1.95 23.11
N ALA A 43 13.36 -2.61 24.27
CA ALA A 43 13.42 -1.95 25.57
C ALA A 43 14.63 -1.00 25.67
N LYS A 44 15.81 -1.47 25.23
CA LYS A 44 17.01 -0.63 25.17
C LYS A 44 16.85 0.55 24.21
N ALA A 45 16.29 0.31 23.00
CA ALA A 45 16.11 1.35 21.99
C ALA A 45 15.13 2.45 22.41
N THR A 46 14.10 2.09 23.18
CA THR A 46 13.08 3.03 23.67
C THR A 46 13.40 3.62 25.05
N GLY A 47 14.48 3.18 25.71
CA GLY A 47 14.81 3.59 27.09
C GLY A 47 13.79 3.12 28.14
N LYS A 48 12.92 2.17 27.79
CA LYS A 48 11.86 1.67 28.68
C LYS A 48 12.28 0.37 29.37
N ALA A 49 11.76 0.13 30.59
CA ALA A 49 11.92 -1.15 31.25
C ALA A 49 11.22 -2.26 30.43
N LEU A 50 11.82 -3.45 30.35
CA LEU A 50 11.23 -4.58 29.64
C LEU A 50 9.81 -4.92 30.14
N ALA A 51 9.58 -4.88 31.45
CA ALA A 51 8.25 -5.08 32.03
C ALA A 51 7.24 -4.03 31.52
N SER A 52 7.68 -2.79 31.28
CA SER A 52 6.84 -1.74 30.74
C SER A 52 6.39 -2.05 29.30
N LEU A 53 7.24 -2.65 28.47
CA LEU A 53 6.86 -3.05 27.12
C LEU A 53 5.77 -4.13 27.13
N TYR A 54 5.87 -5.09 28.05
CA TYR A 54 4.87 -6.15 28.20
C TYR A 54 3.51 -5.63 28.73
N ASN A 55 3.45 -4.44 29.31
CA ASN A 55 2.17 -3.76 29.62
C ASN A 55 1.46 -3.21 28.38
N TYR A 56 2.16 -3.03 27.26
CA TYR A 56 1.61 -2.57 25.98
C TYR A 56 1.35 -3.71 25.01
N PHE A 57 2.21 -4.72 24.99
CA PHE A 57 2.18 -5.85 24.03
C PHE A 57 2.57 -7.13 24.76
N GLU A 58 1.67 -8.09 24.81
CA GLU A 58 1.88 -9.38 25.53
C GLU A 58 2.99 -10.21 24.89
N SER A 59 3.21 -10.05 23.60
CA SER A 59 4.22 -10.75 22.84
C SER A 59 4.79 -9.90 21.70
N LYS A 60 5.84 -10.39 21.09
CA LYS A 60 6.40 -9.84 19.88
C LYS A 60 5.44 -9.99 18.67
N ASP A 61 4.64 -11.08 18.63
CA ASP A 61 3.59 -11.29 17.62
C ASP A 61 2.47 -10.25 17.77
N ASP A 62 2.04 -9.95 19.02
CA ASP A 62 1.04 -8.90 19.28
C ASP A 62 1.53 -7.52 18.87
N LEU A 63 2.81 -7.23 19.08
CA LEU A 63 3.41 -5.97 18.64
C LEU A 63 3.38 -5.87 17.11
N LEU A 64 3.79 -6.93 16.39
CA LEU A 64 3.74 -6.96 14.92
C LEU A 64 2.30 -6.87 14.41
N PHE A 65 1.38 -7.58 15.04
CA PHE A 65 -0.05 -7.51 14.74
C PHE A 65 -0.60 -6.10 14.95
N ALA A 66 -0.30 -5.48 16.08
CA ALA A 66 -0.73 -4.12 16.37
C ALA A 66 -0.20 -3.10 15.34
N MET A 67 1.05 -3.27 14.89
CA MET A 67 1.65 -2.45 13.84
C MET A 67 0.90 -2.63 12.52
N GLN A 68 0.73 -3.87 12.07
CA GLN A 68 0.10 -4.16 10.78
C GLN A 68 -1.40 -3.79 10.78
N SER A 69 -2.15 -4.22 11.80
CA SER A 69 -3.59 -3.91 11.89
C SER A 69 -3.85 -2.42 12.05
N GLY A 70 -3.09 -1.72 12.90
CA GLY A 70 -3.20 -0.28 13.10
C GLY A 70 -2.92 0.50 11.82
N SER A 71 -1.91 0.11 11.05
CA SER A 71 -1.59 0.72 9.76
C SER A 71 -2.73 0.57 8.75
N PHE A 72 -3.32 -0.63 8.64
CA PHE A 72 -4.44 -0.83 7.72
C PHE A 72 -5.69 -0.07 8.17
N HIS A 73 -5.98 0.03 9.46
CA HIS A 73 -7.08 0.87 9.95
C HIS A 73 -6.86 2.35 9.57
N GLN A 74 -5.66 2.88 9.78
CA GLN A 74 -5.32 4.26 9.40
C GLN A 74 -5.43 4.50 7.89
N LEU A 75 -4.95 3.56 7.07
CA LEU A 75 -5.03 3.64 5.62
C LEU A 75 -6.49 3.64 5.14
N ILE A 76 -7.32 2.73 5.66
CA ILE A 76 -8.75 2.63 5.32
C ILE A 76 -9.47 3.92 5.71
N GLU A 77 -9.36 4.34 6.97
CA GLU A 77 -10.03 5.53 7.49
C GLU A 77 -9.61 6.81 6.77
N SER A 78 -8.31 6.96 6.49
CA SER A 78 -7.79 8.12 5.77
C SER A 78 -8.23 8.12 4.31
N ALA A 79 -8.30 6.97 3.67
CA ALA A 79 -8.81 6.84 2.31
C ALA A 79 -10.31 7.15 2.25
N GLU A 80 -11.13 6.52 3.10
CA GLU A 80 -12.57 6.75 3.16
C GLU A 80 -12.89 8.24 3.35
N ARG A 81 -12.23 8.94 4.30
CA ARG A 81 -12.38 10.40 4.49
C ARG A 81 -11.97 11.22 3.28
N ALA A 82 -10.88 10.84 2.61
CA ALA A 82 -10.43 11.58 1.43
C ALA A 82 -11.37 11.41 0.23
N LEU A 83 -12.05 10.27 0.14
CA LEU A 83 -13.02 9.99 -0.92
C LEU A 83 -14.32 10.79 -0.75
N GLU A 84 -14.78 11.05 0.50
CA GLU A 84 -16.01 11.80 0.78
C GLU A 84 -16.01 13.22 0.18
N GLY A 85 -14.83 13.87 0.11
CA GLY A 85 -14.68 15.23 -0.44
C GLY A 85 -14.38 15.27 -1.94
N ALA A 86 -14.27 14.14 -2.63
CA ALA A 86 -13.86 14.09 -4.02
C ALA A 86 -15.07 14.18 -4.97
N PRO A 87 -15.08 15.15 -5.95
CA PRO A 87 -16.27 15.48 -6.73
C PRO A 87 -16.58 14.47 -7.85
N ASP A 88 -15.61 13.73 -8.34
CA ASP A 88 -15.73 12.84 -9.49
C ASP A 88 -14.81 11.62 -9.36
N PRO A 89 -14.96 10.56 -10.16
CA PRO A 89 -14.15 9.35 -10.10
C PRO A 89 -12.64 9.58 -10.25
N SER A 90 -12.22 10.52 -11.10
CA SER A 90 -10.80 10.86 -11.27
C SER A 90 -10.23 11.51 -10.00
N ALA A 91 -10.98 12.42 -9.39
CA ALA A 91 -10.61 13.04 -8.11
C ALA A 91 -10.56 12.01 -6.97
N LYS A 92 -11.50 11.05 -6.94
CA LYS A 92 -11.46 9.92 -5.98
C LYS A 92 -10.21 9.08 -6.16
N LEU A 93 -9.85 8.73 -7.40
CA LEU A 93 -8.63 7.98 -7.70
C LEU A 93 -7.39 8.74 -7.22
N TYR A 94 -7.33 10.05 -7.48
CA TYR A 94 -6.23 10.87 -6.99
C TYR A 94 -6.19 10.91 -5.46
N ALA A 95 -7.33 11.11 -4.80
CA ALA A 95 -7.43 11.15 -3.34
C ALA A 95 -6.93 9.85 -2.70
N PHE A 96 -7.34 8.70 -3.24
CA PHE A 96 -6.86 7.38 -2.78
C PHE A 96 -5.33 7.25 -2.95
N ILE A 97 -4.82 7.53 -4.15
CA ILE A 97 -3.39 7.46 -4.45
C ILE A 97 -2.58 8.40 -3.57
N ALA A 98 -3.03 9.66 -3.42
CA ALA A 98 -2.35 10.68 -2.63
C ALA A 98 -2.28 10.31 -1.14
N THR A 99 -3.36 9.77 -0.60
CA THR A 99 -3.42 9.29 0.78
C THR A 99 -2.44 8.15 1.01
N HIS A 100 -2.41 7.16 0.11
CA HIS A 100 -1.47 6.04 0.21
C HIS A 100 0.00 6.50 0.12
N VAL A 101 0.34 7.30 -0.90
CA VAL A 101 1.72 7.76 -1.11
C VAL A 101 2.20 8.66 0.04
N ARG A 102 1.31 9.50 0.59
CA ARG A 102 1.62 10.29 1.78
C ARG A 102 1.91 9.38 2.98
N TYR A 103 1.07 8.38 3.23
CA TYR A 103 1.28 7.41 4.30
C TYR A 103 2.64 6.70 4.17
N VAL A 104 2.98 6.25 2.96
CA VAL A 104 4.30 5.64 2.67
C VAL A 104 5.44 6.60 2.97
N GLY A 105 5.32 7.87 2.58
CA GLY A 105 6.34 8.89 2.80
C GLY A 105 6.56 9.24 4.27
N GLU A 106 5.49 9.21 5.07
CA GLU A 106 5.52 9.48 6.51
C GLU A 106 5.94 8.24 7.32
N HIS A 107 5.71 7.01 6.80
CA HIS A 107 5.86 5.73 7.52
C HIS A 107 6.63 4.68 6.71
N THR A 108 7.77 5.06 6.11
CA THR A 108 8.53 4.19 5.20
C THR A 108 8.94 2.86 5.84
N ASP A 109 9.41 2.87 7.09
CA ASP A 109 9.83 1.65 7.79
C ASP A 109 8.63 0.75 8.11
N ILE A 110 7.49 1.33 8.50
CA ILE A 110 6.25 0.58 8.72
C ILE A 110 5.80 -0.08 7.40
N MET A 111 5.82 0.66 6.29
CA MET A 111 5.46 0.08 4.99
C MET A 111 6.36 -1.08 4.58
N ARG A 112 7.66 -0.98 4.87
CA ARG A 112 8.60 -2.10 4.65
C ARG A 112 8.19 -3.33 5.44
N VAL A 113 7.84 -3.17 6.72
CA VAL A 113 7.34 -4.25 7.58
C VAL A 113 6.03 -4.85 7.03
N LEU A 114 5.08 -4.01 6.60
CA LEU A 114 3.79 -4.47 6.03
C LEU A 114 3.98 -5.36 4.80
N VAL A 115 4.97 -5.06 3.97
CA VAL A 115 5.25 -5.81 2.74
C VAL A 115 6.07 -7.07 3.02
N GLN A 116 7.13 -6.97 3.82
CA GLN A 116 8.10 -8.05 4.02
C GLN A 116 7.66 -9.08 5.06
N GLU A 117 6.97 -8.65 6.12
CA GLU A 117 6.62 -9.50 7.26
C GLU A 117 5.16 -9.98 7.23
N ALA A 118 4.53 -9.99 6.07
CA ALA A 118 3.11 -10.36 5.93
C ALA A 118 2.81 -11.80 6.33
N SER A 119 3.78 -12.72 6.20
CA SER A 119 3.63 -14.15 6.52
C SER A 119 4.09 -14.53 7.92
N THR A 120 4.71 -13.61 8.66
CA THR A 120 5.40 -13.88 9.94
C THR A 120 4.43 -13.99 11.12
N LEU A 121 3.25 -13.39 11.03
CA LEU A 121 2.23 -13.41 12.09
C LEU A 121 1.69 -14.82 12.37
N SER A 122 1.24 -15.04 13.59
CA SER A 122 0.46 -16.22 13.99
C SER A 122 -0.77 -16.41 13.07
N PRO A 123 -1.29 -17.64 12.93
CA PRO A 123 -2.41 -17.90 12.03
C PRO A 123 -3.66 -17.06 12.33
N ALA A 124 -3.91 -16.76 13.61
CA ALA A 124 -5.06 -15.95 14.05
C ALA A 124 -4.89 -14.49 13.61
N HIS A 125 -3.77 -13.85 13.94
CA HIS A 125 -3.44 -12.48 13.58
C HIS A 125 -3.33 -12.30 12.06
N ARG A 126 -2.76 -13.28 11.35
CA ARG A 126 -2.67 -13.28 9.90
C ARG A 126 -4.04 -13.24 9.23
N ARG A 127 -5.04 -13.95 9.75
CA ARG A 127 -6.40 -13.87 9.22
C ARG A 127 -6.97 -12.46 9.35
N GLN A 128 -6.88 -11.87 10.54
CA GLN A 128 -7.39 -10.50 10.79
C GLN A 128 -6.70 -9.45 9.91
N VAL A 129 -5.38 -9.52 9.76
CA VAL A 129 -4.65 -8.60 8.88
C VAL A 129 -5.04 -8.81 7.41
N ARG A 130 -5.26 -10.05 6.98
CA ARG A 130 -5.75 -10.35 5.61
C ARG A 130 -7.11 -9.75 5.35
N ASP A 131 -8.04 -9.81 6.31
CA ASP A 131 -9.36 -9.22 6.18
C ASP A 131 -9.28 -7.69 6.04
N LEU A 132 -8.39 -7.04 6.80
CA LEU A 132 -8.11 -5.61 6.65
C LEU A 132 -7.50 -5.27 5.28
N LYS A 133 -6.56 -6.09 4.79
CA LYS A 133 -5.99 -5.94 3.43
C LYS A 133 -7.06 -6.04 2.36
N THR A 134 -7.95 -7.02 2.48
CA THR A 134 -9.08 -7.19 1.55
C THR A 134 -9.98 -5.96 1.59
N ARG A 135 -10.34 -5.47 2.78
CA ARG A 135 -11.16 -4.28 2.93
C ARG A 135 -10.48 -3.05 2.29
N TYR A 136 -9.18 -2.86 2.49
CA TYR A 136 -8.45 -1.75 1.88
C TYR A 136 -8.38 -1.89 0.35
N PHE A 137 -8.18 -3.11 -0.16
CA PHE A 137 -8.23 -3.41 -1.59
C PHE A 137 -9.60 -3.09 -2.18
N ASP A 138 -10.69 -3.45 -1.49
CA ASP A 138 -12.06 -3.17 -1.95
C ASP A 138 -12.39 -1.67 -2.00
N VAL A 139 -11.79 -0.84 -1.15
CA VAL A 139 -11.90 0.63 -1.28
C VAL A 139 -11.32 1.08 -2.61
N ALA A 140 -10.11 0.64 -2.96
CA ALA A 140 -9.48 0.97 -4.24
C ALA A 140 -10.25 0.41 -5.43
N ARG A 141 -10.70 -0.85 -5.34
CA ARG A 141 -11.44 -1.53 -6.41
C ARG A 141 -12.70 -0.76 -6.80
N ARG A 142 -13.47 -0.28 -5.82
CA ARG A 142 -14.66 0.55 -6.08
C ARG A 142 -14.32 1.84 -6.82
N VAL A 143 -13.25 2.52 -6.43
CA VAL A 143 -12.79 3.75 -7.09
C VAL A 143 -12.34 3.46 -8.53
N VAL A 144 -11.61 2.38 -8.76
CA VAL A 144 -11.17 1.97 -10.11
C VAL A 144 -12.37 1.63 -10.99
N GLU A 145 -13.35 0.91 -10.45
CA GLU A 145 -14.59 0.57 -11.14
C GLU A 145 -15.36 1.84 -11.57
N GLU A 146 -15.52 2.82 -10.69
CA GLU A 146 -16.14 4.11 -11.01
C GLU A 146 -15.40 4.84 -12.15
N VAL A 147 -14.05 4.82 -12.14
CA VAL A 147 -13.25 5.43 -13.22
C VAL A 147 -13.45 4.70 -14.54
N LEU A 148 -13.44 3.38 -14.55
CA LEU A 148 -13.62 2.58 -15.76
C LEU A 148 -15.03 2.76 -16.34
N VAL A 149 -16.05 2.79 -15.49
CA VAL A 149 -17.44 3.07 -15.90
C VAL A 149 -17.55 4.48 -16.50
N SER A 150 -17.01 5.51 -15.84
CA SER A 150 -17.08 6.89 -16.34
C SER A 150 -16.28 7.11 -17.63
N GLY A 151 -15.16 6.42 -17.81
CA GLY A 151 -14.36 6.43 -19.03
C GLY A 151 -15.07 5.76 -20.20
N ALA A 152 -15.91 4.78 -19.96
CA ALA A 152 -16.75 4.14 -20.97
C ALA A 152 -17.85 5.06 -21.49
N ASP A 153 -18.40 5.94 -20.65
CA ASP A 153 -19.49 6.87 -21.00
C ASP A 153 -19.08 8.00 -21.96
N GLY A 154 -17.79 8.37 -21.97
CA GLY A 154 -17.23 9.37 -22.90
C GLY A 154 -17.30 8.99 -24.38
N SER A 155 -17.82 7.82 -24.69
CA SER A 155 -17.94 7.24 -26.05
C SER A 155 -19.35 6.96 -26.52
N GLY A 156 -20.39 7.40 -25.79
CA GLY A 156 -21.78 7.11 -26.20
C GLY A 156 -22.20 5.64 -26.01
N ALA A 157 -21.47 4.86 -25.25
CA ALA A 157 -21.93 3.59 -24.73
C ALA A 157 -22.94 3.90 -23.60
N GLY A 158 -24.19 3.44 -23.77
CA GLY A 158 -25.27 3.76 -22.84
C GLY A 158 -25.00 3.31 -21.40
N ALA A 159 -25.84 3.75 -20.46
CA ALA A 159 -25.78 3.54 -19.02
C ALA A 159 -25.66 2.07 -18.54
N ASP A 160 -25.60 1.10 -19.44
CA ASP A 160 -25.47 -0.35 -19.22
C ASP A 160 -24.05 -0.91 -19.51
N ALA A 161 -23.04 -0.06 -19.70
CA ALA A 161 -21.66 -0.53 -19.91
C ALA A 161 -21.13 -1.26 -18.67
N ARG A 162 -21.32 -2.58 -18.62
CA ARG A 162 -20.73 -3.44 -17.60
C ARG A 162 -19.24 -3.56 -17.87
N VAL A 163 -18.44 -3.06 -16.95
CA VAL A 163 -16.99 -3.30 -16.95
C VAL A 163 -16.74 -4.73 -16.50
N ASP A 164 -15.83 -5.44 -17.17
CA ASP A 164 -15.42 -6.79 -16.78
C ASP A 164 -14.83 -6.75 -15.35
N PRO A 165 -15.39 -7.50 -14.39
CA PRO A 165 -14.84 -7.57 -13.03
C PRO A 165 -13.36 -7.98 -12.97
N ILE A 166 -12.90 -8.80 -13.91
CA ILE A 166 -11.51 -9.23 -14.02
C ILE A 166 -10.62 -8.06 -14.44
N GLU A 167 -11.12 -7.19 -15.32
CA GLU A 167 -10.40 -5.97 -15.72
C GLU A 167 -10.26 -5.00 -14.54
N VAL A 168 -11.33 -4.79 -13.78
CA VAL A 168 -11.30 -3.98 -12.55
C VAL A 168 -10.26 -4.51 -11.58
N GLU A 169 -10.24 -5.82 -11.37
CA GLU A 169 -9.30 -6.48 -10.45
C GLU A 169 -7.85 -6.30 -10.93
N ARG A 170 -7.56 -6.56 -12.20
CA ARG A 170 -6.22 -6.39 -12.81
C ARG A 170 -5.73 -4.96 -12.69
N ALA A 171 -6.59 -3.98 -13.02
CA ALA A 171 -6.28 -2.57 -12.91
C ALA A 171 -5.98 -2.18 -11.46
N THR A 172 -6.78 -2.67 -10.51
CA THR A 172 -6.58 -2.42 -9.08
C THR A 172 -5.24 -2.98 -8.60
N TYR A 173 -4.90 -4.24 -8.93
CA TYR A 173 -3.59 -4.82 -8.59
C TYR A 173 -2.43 -4.07 -9.25
N SER A 174 -2.60 -3.60 -10.48
CA SER A 174 -1.57 -2.82 -11.18
C SER A 174 -1.29 -1.49 -10.45
N ILE A 175 -2.34 -0.80 -10.01
CA ILE A 175 -2.22 0.42 -9.20
C ILE A 175 -1.51 0.11 -7.88
N PHE A 176 -1.91 -0.96 -7.16
CA PHE A 176 -1.22 -1.37 -5.93
C PHE A 176 0.24 -1.75 -6.17
N GLY A 177 0.58 -2.34 -7.33
CA GLY A 177 1.96 -2.59 -7.72
C GLY A 177 2.80 -1.31 -7.76
N MET A 178 2.27 -0.23 -8.35
CA MET A 178 2.91 1.09 -8.34
C MET A 178 3.00 1.68 -6.93
N LEU A 179 1.93 1.61 -6.14
CA LEU A 179 1.84 2.21 -4.81
C LEU A 179 2.73 1.51 -3.78
N ASN A 180 2.65 0.17 -3.73
CA ASN A 180 3.38 -0.61 -2.74
C ASN A 180 4.90 -0.57 -2.93
N TRP A 181 5.40 -0.22 -4.13
CA TRP A 181 6.84 -0.13 -4.37
C TRP A 181 7.43 1.25 -4.04
N VAL A 182 6.60 2.26 -3.76
CA VAL A 182 7.06 3.63 -3.43
C VAL A 182 8.04 3.64 -2.25
N TYR A 183 7.81 2.83 -1.21
CA TYR A 183 8.71 2.75 -0.06
C TYR A 183 10.15 2.34 -0.41
N GLY A 184 10.35 1.63 -1.53
CA GLY A 184 11.65 1.13 -1.95
C GLY A 184 12.55 2.19 -2.61
N TRP A 185 11.97 3.25 -3.19
CA TRP A 185 12.72 4.23 -3.97
C TRP A 185 12.45 5.69 -3.60
N TYR A 186 11.33 6.01 -2.95
CA TYR A 186 10.95 7.38 -2.68
C TYR A 186 11.89 8.05 -1.67
N GLN A 187 12.43 9.20 -2.08
CA GLN A 187 13.28 10.07 -1.27
C GLN A 187 12.84 11.52 -1.46
N PRO A 188 12.29 12.20 -0.42
CA PRO A 188 11.74 13.55 -0.55
C PRO A 188 12.71 14.56 -1.17
N GLY A 189 13.99 14.51 -0.80
CA GLY A 189 15.02 15.41 -1.33
C GLY A 189 15.34 15.23 -2.82
N ARG A 190 15.05 14.05 -3.38
CA ARG A 190 15.34 13.71 -4.79
C ARG A 190 14.09 13.72 -5.66
N HIS A 191 12.97 13.25 -5.13
CA HIS A 191 11.76 13.00 -5.92
C HIS A 191 10.64 14.02 -5.63
N GLY A 192 10.93 15.06 -4.84
CA GLY A 192 9.94 16.07 -4.44
C GLY A 192 8.97 15.57 -3.39
N THR A 193 7.83 16.23 -3.28
CA THR A 193 6.82 15.90 -2.26
C THR A 193 6.08 14.60 -2.59
N ALA A 194 5.51 13.94 -1.58
CA ALA A 194 4.62 12.78 -1.76
C ALA A 194 3.47 13.09 -2.73
N PHE A 195 2.93 14.31 -2.70
CA PHE A 195 1.91 14.75 -3.65
C PHE A 195 2.43 14.86 -5.10
N ALA A 196 3.70 15.18 -5.31
CA ALA A 196 4.29 15.18 -6.65
C ALA A 196 4.34 13.75 -7.23
N VAL A 197 4.77 12.79 -6.41
CA VAL A 197 4.76 11.36 -6.76
C VAL A 197 3.34 10.87 -7.01
N ALA A 198 2.40 11.21 -6.12
CA ALA A 198 0.99 10.83 -6.27
C ALA A 198 0.38 11.36 -7.57
N ARG A 199 0.65 12.61 -7.95
CA ARG A 199 0.18 13.17 -9.25
C ARG A 199 0.75 12.40 -10.44
N THR A 200 2.00 11.98 -10.37
CA THR A 200 2.60 11.19 -11.45
C THR A 200 1.94 9.83 -11.57
N ILE A 201 1.76 9.11 -10.45
CA ILE A 201 1.09 7.80 -10.45
C ILE A 201 -0.36 7.94 -10.92
N HIS A 202 -1.10 8.95 -10.42
CA HIS A 202 -2.48 9.21 -10.84
C HIS A 202 -2.58 9.43 -12.35
N ARG A 203 -1.72 10.29 -12.92
CA ARG A 203 -1.71 10.55 -14.37
C ARG A 203 -1.46 9.28 -15.17
N LEU A 204 -0.51 8.44 -14.77
CA LEU A 204 -0.23 7.17 -15.44
C LEU A 204 -1.40 6.20 -15.33
N ALA A 205 -1.97 6.05 -14.11
CA ALA A 205 -3.10 5.17 -13.87
C ALA A 205 -4.35 5.65 -14.64
N LEU A 206 -4.71 6.94 -14.51
CA LEU A 206 -5.89 7.50 -15.17
C LEU A 206 -5.78 7.40 -16.70
N SER A 207 -4.63 7.76 -17.28
CA SER A 207 -4.42 7.64 -18.73
C SER A 207 -4.53 6.19 -19.20
N GLY A 208 -4.05 5.22 -18.40
CA GLY A 208 -4.18 3.80 -18.73
C GLY A 208 -5.61 3.26 -18.61
N LEU A 209 -6.38 3.75 -17.63
CA LEU A 209 -7.77 3.33 -17.40
C LEU A 209 -8.75 3.92 -18.42
N VAL A 210 -8.50 5.16 -18.87
CA VAL A 210 -9.41 5.91 -19.76
C VAL A 210 -8.98 5.80 -21.22
N ALA A 211 -7.70 5.56 -21.51
CA ALA A 211 -7.21 5.43 -22.87
C ALA A 211 -7.79 4.16 -23.52
N ARG A 212 -8.51 4.35 -24.61
CA ARG A 212 -8.82 3.23 -25.53
C ARG A 212 -7.50 2.68 -26.06
N SER A 213 -7.34 1.36 -26.07
CA SER A 213 -6.19 0.69 -26.69
C SER A 213 -5.77 1.40 -27.96
N PRO A 214 -4.51 1.79 -28.12
CA PRO A 214 -4.05 2.37 -29.38
C PRO A 214 -4.34 1.35 -30.48
N ALA A 215 -5.10 1.74 -31.47
CA ALA A 215 -5.73 0.91 -32.48
C ALA A 215 -4.78 0.10 -33.40
N ARG A 216 -3.50 -0.05 -33.07
CA ARG A 216 -2.49 -0.70 -33.91
C ARG A 216 -1.31 -1.36 -33.20
N LEU A 217 -1.31 -1.56 -31.89
CA LEU A 217 -0.33 -2.47 -31.28
C LEU A 217 -0.89 -3.88 -31.39
N ASP A 218 -0.28 -4.71 -32.28
CA ASP A 218 -0.58 -6.13 -32.30
C ASP A 218 0.09 -6.84 -31.12
N LEU A 219 -0.51 -6.57 -29.92
CA LEU A 219 -0.05 -7.17 -28.67
C LEU A 219 -0.06 -8.69 -28.76
N LEU A 220 -1.03 -9.29 -29.48
CA LEU A 220 -1.13 -10.73 -29.67
C LEU A 220 0.09 -11.30 -30.43
N GLN A 221 0.62 -10.57 -31.39
CA GLN A 221 1.83 -10.97 -32.10
C GLN A 221 3.06 -10.94 -31.19
N ILE A 222 3.17 -9.90 -30.37
CA ILE A 222 4.25 -9.77 -29.38
C ILE A 222 4.15 -10.88 -28.32
N GLU A 223 2.95 -11.12 -27.78
CA GLU A 223 2.69 -12.20 -26.82
C GLU A 223 3.03 -13.57 -27.37
N ARG A 224 2.63 -13.88 -28.61
CA ARG A 224 3.00 -15.12 -29.30
C ARG A 224 4.50 -15.29 -29.45
N ARG A 225 5.23 -14.20 -29.70
CA ARG A 225 6.68 -14.22 -29.79
C ARG A 225 7.32 -14.52 -28.44
N ILE A 226 6.91 -13.79 -27.39
CA ILE A 226 7.40 -13.98 -26.01
C ILE A 226 7.11 -15.41 -25.52
N SER A 227 5.90 -15.92 -25.79
CA SER A 227 5.49 -17.27 -25.35
C SER A 227 6.26 -18.41 -26.03
N ARG A 228 6.91 -18.16 -27.16
CA ARG A 228 7.76 -19.15 -27.84
C ARG A 228 9.17 -19.23 -27.26
N GLU A 229 9.61 -18.23 -26.55
CA GLU A 229 10.93 -18.21 -25.92
C GLU A 229 10.80 -18.72 -24.48
N PRO A 230 11.35 -19.90 -24.13
CA PRO A 230 11.30 -20.40 -22.77
C PRO A 230 12.09 -19.44 -21.85
N MET A 231 11.51 -19.09 -20.71
CA MET A 231 12.24 -18.33 -19.69
C MET A 231 13.49 -19.12 -19.27
N PRO A 232 14.67 -18.47 -19.23
CA PRO A 232 15.90 -19.15 -18.81
C PRO A 232 15.74 -19.64 -17.36
N SER A 233 16.08 -20.92 -17.12
CA SER A 233 16.10 -21.47 -15.77
C SER A 233 17.25 -20.84 -14.96
N LEU A 234 17.09 -20.73 -13.64
CA LEU A 234 18.15 -20.23 -12.75
C LEU A 234 19.46 -21.02 -12.90
N SER A 235 19.41 -22.32 -13.23
CA SER A 235 20.58 -23.14 -13.51
C SER A 235 21.37 -22.71 -14.75
N ARG A 236 20.74 -22.08 -15.75
CA ARG A 236 21.45 -21.53 -16.92
C ARG A 236 22.09 -20.18 -16.60
N ILE A 237 21.47 -19.35 -15.75
CA ILE A 237 22.01 -18.05 -15.35
C ILE A 237 23.31 -18.24 -14.53
N CYS A 238 23.36 -19.22 -13.63
CA CYS A 238 24.55 -19.53 -12.82
C CYS A 238 25.69 -20.19 -13.63
N ALA A 239 25.40 -20.82 -14.79
CA ALA A 239 26.42 -21.45 -15.64
C ALA A 239 27.24 -20.42 -16.47
N ASP A 240 26.61 -19.29 -16.83
CA ASP A 240 27.28 -18.22 -17.60
C ASP A 240 28.20 -17.33 -16.74
N GLU A 241 28.00 -17.26 -15.42
CA GLU A 241 28.88 -16.50 -14.52
C GLU A 241 30.17 -17.23 -14.14
N GLY A 242 30.22 -18.56 -14.32
CA GLY A 242 31.42 -19.38 -14.05
C GLY A 242 32.45 -19.42 -15.19
N ASN A 243 32.18 -18.77 -16.33
CA ASN A 243 33.04 -18.83 -17.51
C ASN A 243 33.57 -17.44 -17.97
N ARG A 244 33.67 -16.48 -17.04
CA ARG A 244 34.29 -15.17 -17.26
C ARG A 244 35.47 -14.94 -16.35
#